data_d249cee0db38334135f749c50ce0c24d
#
_entry.id   d249cee0db38334135f749c50ce0c24d
#
_cell.length_a   1.000
_cell.length_b   1.000
_cell.length_c   1.000
_cell.angle_alpha   90.00
_cell.angle_beta   90.00
_cell.angle_gamma   90.00
#
_symmetry.space_group_name_H-M   'P 1'
#
loop_
_entity.id
_entity.type
_entity.pdbx_description
1 polymer ?
#
loop_
_entity_poly.entity_id
_entity_poly.type
_entity_poly.pdbx_seq_one_letter_code
_entity_poly.pdbx_strand_id
1 'polypeptide(L)' 'NQMEKLIRDAINSLPKRCRDIFLLSRMEGLKYREISERLGISVNTVECQMGIALKKLRAKLNVTLAA' A
#
# COMPACT_ATOMS: atom_id res chain seq x y z
N ASN A 1 19.49 4.17 4.24
CA ASN A 1 19.84 3.48 5.47
C ASN A 1 19.05 2.16 5.56
N GLN A 2 19.29 1.40 6.61
CA GLN A 2 18.67 0.07 6.77
C GLN A 2 17.14 0.15 6.85
N MET A 3 16.62 1.15 7.51
CA MET A 3 15.17 1.29 7.65
C MET A 3 14.51 1.52 6.30
N GLU A 4 15.09 2.37 5.49
CA GLU A 4 14.56 2.62 4.15
C GLU A 4 14.60 1.36 3.28
N LYS A 5 15.68 0.61 3.40
CA LYS A 5 15.82 -0.63 2.64
C LYS A 5 14.77 -1.65 3.07
N LEU A 6 14.57 -1.80 4.38
CA LEU A 6 13.58 -2.74 4.90
C LEU A 6 12.17 -2.37 4.43
N ILE A 7 11.84 -1.09 4.47
CA ILE A 7 10.52 -0.63 4.02
C ILE A 7 10.36 -0.88 2.53
N ARG A 8 11.39 -0.57 1.74
CA ARG A 8 11.34 -0.78 0.29
C ARG A 8 11.17 -2.26 -0.04
N ASP A 9 11.92 -3.12 0.63
CA ASP A 9 11.83 -4.56 0.41
C ASP A 9 10.44 -5.08 0.77
N ALA A 10 9.89 -4.58 1.87
CA ALA A 10 8.55 -4.96 2.29
C ALA A 10 7.50 -4.56 1.27
N ILE A 11 7.61 -3.33 0.75
CA ILE A 11 6.68 -2.85 -0.27
C ILE A 11 6.81 -3.68 -1.53
N ASN A 12 8.04 -4.00 -1.94
CA ASN A 12 8.27 -4.80 -3.14
C ASN A 12 7.76 -6.23 -3.01
N SER A 13 7.56 -6.71 -1.80
CA SER A 13 7.02 -8.05 -1.58
C SER A 13 5.50 -8.11 -1.74
N LEU A 14 4.83 -6.97 -1.86
CA LEU A 14 3.39 -6.93 -2.05
C LEU A 14 3.01 -7.41 -3.45
N PRO A 15 1.82 -8.04 -3.60
CA PRO A 15 1.31 -8.33 -4.94
C PRO A 15 1.22 -7.05 -5.76
N LYS A 16 1.35 -7.18 -7.08
CA LYS A 16 1.45 -6.02 -7.96
C LYS A 16 0.35 -5.00 -7.76
N ARG A 17 -0.91 -5.43 -7.78
CA ARG A 17 -2.04 -4.51 -7.64
C ARG A 17 -2.04 -3.82 -6.28
N CYS A 18 -1.78 -4.60 -5.24
CA CYS A 18 -1.73 -4.10 -3.88
C CYS A 18 -0.60 -3.06 -3.75
N ARG A 19 0.56 -3.36 -4.31
CA ARG A 19 1.69 -2.46 -4.28
C ARG A 19 1.40 -1.17 -5.03
N ASP A 20 0.80 -1.28 -6.23
CA ASP A 20 0.49 -0.10 -7.04
C ASP A 20 -0.45 0.84 -6.28
N ILE A 21 -1.49 0.28 -5.66
CA ILE A 21 -2.46 1.07 -4.90
C ILE A 21 -1.79 1.72 -3.70
N PHE A 22 -0.97 0.95 -2.99
CA PHE A 22 -0.25 1.48 -1.83
C PHE A 22 0.65 2.65 -2.21
N LEU A 23 1.41 2.50 -3.30
CA LEU A 23 2.32 3.54 -3.74
C LEU A 23 1.56 4.79 -4.19
N LEU A 24 0.45 4.64 -4.89
CA LEU A 24 -0.35 5.78 -5.30
C LEU A 24 -0.86 6.55 -4.08
N SER A 25 -1.24 5.84 -3.05
CA SER A 25 -1.76 6.48 -1.84
C SER A 25 -0.65 7.16 -1.05
N ARG A 26 0.48 6.49 -0.84
CA ARG A 26 1.52 6.96 0.08
C ARG A 26 2.55 7.86 -0.58
N MET A 27 2.96 7.53 -1.81
CA MET A 27 4.01 8.27 -2.48
C MET A 27 3.47 9.43 -3.29
N GLU A 28 2.31 9.27 -3.92
CA GLU A 28 1.73 10.33 -4.73
C GLU A 28 0.62 11.08 -4.01
N GLY A 29 0.23 10.62 -2.84
CA GLY A 29 -0.75 11.32 -2.03
C GLY A 29 -2.15 11.34 -2.59
N LEU A 30 -2.49 10.37 -3.44
CA LEU A 30 -3.81 10.33 -4.04
C LEU A 30 -4.84 9.83 -3.04
N LYS A 31 -6.05 10.38 -3.13
CA LYS A 31 -7.17 9.90 -2.36
C LYS A 31 -7.68 8.60 -2.97
N TYR A 32 -8.35 7.78 -2.16
CA TYR A 32 -8.88 6.49 -2.62
C TYR A 32 -9.78 6.66 -3.85
N ARG A 33 -10.59 7.70 -3.86
CA ARG A 33 -11.45 7.98 -5.01
C ARG A 33 -10.63 8.21 -6.27
N GLU A 34 -9.55 8.97 -6.14
CA GLU A 34 -8.68 9.26 -7.27
C GLU A 34 -7.98 7.99 -7.76
N ILE A 35 -7.56 7.14 -6.83
CA ILE A 35 -6.94 5.87 -7.19
C ILE A 35 -7.95 4.99 -7.92
N SER A 36 -9.18 4.92 -7.41
CA SER A 36 -10.21 4.10 -8.03
C SER A 36 -10.47 4.53 -9.47
N GLU A 37 -10.52 5.83 -9.71
CA GLU A 37 -10.73 6.35 -11.05
C GLU A 37 -9.55 6.06 -11.96
N ARG A 38 -8.35 6.23 -11.45
CA ARG A 38 -7.14 5.99 -12.24
C ARG A 38 -7.02 4.54 -12.67
N LEU A 39 -7.34 3.62 -11.78
CA LEU A 39 -7.17 2.19 -12.04
C LEU A 39 -8.43 1.51 -12.57
N GLY A 40 -9.54 2.22 -12.63
CA GLY A 40 -10.79 1.65 -13.12
C GLY A 40 -11.37 0.61 -12.18
N ILE A 41 -11.23 0.78 -10.88
CA ILE A 41 -11.73 -0.13 -9.86
C ILE A 41 -12.59 0.66 -8.88
N SER A 42 -13.33 -0.05 -8.03
CA SER A 42 -14.18 0.60 -7.03
C SER A 42 -13.37 1.10 -5.86
N VAL A 43 -13.91 2.08 -5.14
CA VAL A 43 -13.29 2.57 -3.91
C VAL A 43 -13.20 1.44 -2.88
N ASN A 44 -14.22 0.58 -2.82
CA ASN A 44 -14.16 -0.57 -1.92
C ASN A 44 -12.96 -1.46 -2.22
N THR A 45 -12.66 -1.67 -3.49
CA THR A 45 -11.50 -2.46 -3.87
C THR A 45 -10.21 -1.78 -3.42
N VAL A 46 -10.13 -0.44 -3.56
CA VAL A 46 -8.98 0.31 -3.08
C VAL A 46 -8.80 0.13 -1.57
N GLU A 47 -9.90 0.26 -0.82
CA GLU A 47 -9.86 0.07 0.63
C GLU A 47 -9.39 -1.32 1.01
N CYS A 48 -9.92 -2.34 0.34
CA CYS A 48 -9.52 -3.72 0.59
C CYS A 48 -8.02 -3.92 0.34
N GLN A 49 -7.53 -3.43 -0.79
CA GLN A 49 -6.12 -3.59 -1.14
C GLN A 49 -5.22 -2.84 -0.17
N MET A 50 -5.64 -1.65 0.26
CA MET A 50 -4.86 -0.90 1.25
C MET A 50 -4.81 -1.65 2.58
N GLY A 51 -5.93 -2.24 2.98
CA GLY A 51 -5.96 -3.05 4.20
C GLY A 51 -5.01 -4.23 4.11
N ILE A 52 -5.00 -4.93 2.98
CA ILE A 52 -4.10 -6.05 2.74
C ILE A 52 -2.64 -5.57 2.77
N ALA A 53 -2.37 -4.45 2.11
CA ALA A 53 -1.01 -3.90 2.08
C ALA A 53 -0.51 -3.59 3.49
N LEU A 54 -1.31 -2.88 4.26
CA LEU A 54 -0.92 -2.50 5.61
C LEU A 54 -0.72 -3.73 6.50
N LYS A 55 -1.60 -4.73 6.36
CA LYS A 55 -1.47 -5.96 7.13
C LYS A 55 -0.18 -6.70 6.79
N LYS A 56 0.13 -6.83 5.50
CA LYS A 56 1.34 -7.51 5.07
C LYS A 56 2.60 -6.76 5.49
N LEU A 57 2.57 -5.43 5.36
CA LEU A 57 3.72 -4.62 5.77
C LEU A 57 3.94 -4.69 7.26
N ARG A 58 2.87 -4.65 8.04
CA ARG A 58 2.98 -4.76 9.48
C ARG A 58 3.60 -6.08 9.90
N ALA A 59 3.15 -7.16 9.27
CA ALA A 59 3.69 -8.49 9.55
C ALA A 59 5.15 -8.60 9.14
N LYS A 60 5.49 -8.07 7.96
CA LYS A 60 6.85 -8.17 7.43
C LYS A 60 7.84 -7.35 8.26
N LEU A 61 7.44 -6.17 8.66
CA LEU A 61 8.31 -5.27 9.41
C LEU A 61 8.25 -5.50 10.91
N ASN A 62 7.29 -6.30 11.35
CA ASN A 62 7.07 -6.59 12.76
C ASN A 62 6.92 -5.32 13.60
N VAL A 63 6.19 -4.35 13.05
CA VAL A 63 5.91 -3.09 13.73
C VAL A 63 4.44 -2.76 13.59
N THR A 64 3.95 -1.88 14.47
CA THR A 64 2.59 -1.39 14.38
C THR A 64 2.60 -0.12 13.54
N LEU A 65 1.95 -0.16 12.38
CA LEU A 65 1.83 1.02 11.53
C LEU A 65 0.63 1.82 11.98
N ALA A 66 0.80 3.14 12.07
CA ALA A 66 -0.30 4.02 12.43
C ALA A 66 -1.41 3.90 11.38
N ALA A 67 -2.61 3.79 11.87
CA ALA A 67 -3.77 3.71 10.98
C ALA A 67 -4.01 5.04 10.28
#